data_cfad3fc57f7c5996d49c6eedf22c03ad
#
_entry.id   cfad3fc57f7c5996d49c6eedf22c03ad
#
_cell.length_a   1.000
_cell.length_b   1.000
_cell.length_c   1.000
_cell.angle_alpha   90.00
_cell.angle_beta   90.00
_cell.angle_gamma   90.00
#
_symmetry.space_group_name_H-M   'P 1'
#
loop_
_entity.id
_entity.type
_entity.pdbx_description
1 polymer ?
#
loop_
_entity_poly.entity_id
_entity_poly.type
_entity_poly.pdbx_seq_one_letter_code
_entity_poly.pdbx_strand_id
1 'polypeptide(L)'
;LYWKPLVADVKKGYSLYPDAKSAFYLDSLYFEDQKYRTYSPYSLNGYIEEIDTVVLPEFKRTEHLFNQKDSLNFLAIQKYLDQNGYPEISKVGRRQSRAVGYIILHHFDSLTFERYLPVVKNLCMEGEAEWDVFAKMTDKLCITKGEPQVYGTQYDRDSNGRTILYKIDDIEKVNYRRMRIGLGATTVPE
;
A
#
# COMPACT_ATOMS: atom_id res chain seq x y z
N LEU A 1 11.12 28.07 -17.02
CA LEU A 1 12.45 28.42 -16.44
C LEU A 1 12.57 28.11 -14.94
N TYR A 2 11.47 27.96 -14.19
CA TYR A 2 11.47 27.69 -12.73
C TYR A 2 11.65 26.21 -12.33
N TRP A 3 11.50 25.27 -13.26
CA TRP A 3 11.55 23.85 -12.97
C TRP A 3 12.97 23.24 -12.86
N LYS A 4 13.96 23.84 -13.51
CA LYS A 4 15.34 23.31 -13.50
C LYS A 4 16.00 23.27 -12.12
N PRO A 5 15.91 24.31 -11.28
CA PRO A 5 16.43 24.26 -9.90
C PRO A 5 15.75 23.20 -9.07
N LEU A 6 14.41 23.09 -9.13
CA LEU A 6 13.64 22.13 -8.36
C LEU A 6 14.02 20.68 -8.71
N VAL A 7 14.20 20.36 -10.00
CA VAL A 7 14.64 19.05 -10.46
C VAL A 7 16.07 18.72 -9.96
N ALA A 8 16.96 19.71 -9.92
CA ALA A 8 18.32 19.54 -9.42
C ALA A 8 18.33 19.27 -7.91
N ASP A 9 17.51 20.00 -7.14
CA ASP A 9 17.37 19.83 -5.69
C ASP A 9 16.73 18.49 -5.35
N VAL A 10 15.72 18.05 -6.09
CA VAL A 10 15.12 16.72 -5.96
C VAL A 10 16.17 15.63 -6.22
N LYS A 11 16.93 15.71 -7.31
CA LYS A 11 18.00 14.75 -7.62
C LYS A 11 19.08 14.72 -6.54
N LYS A 12 19.44 15.86 -5.96
CA LYS A 12 20.41 15.97 -4.87
C LYS A 12 19.88 15.25 -3.61
N GLY A 13 18.59 15.34 -3.32
CA GLY A 13 17.96 14.60 -2.21
C GLY A 13 18.14 13.09 -2.33
N TYR A 14 17.99 12.54 -3.55
CA TYR A 14 18.17 11.10 -3.76
C TYR A 14 19.64 10.64 -3.71
N SER A 15 20.61 11.51 -3.95
CA SER A 15 22.03 11.17 -3.87
C SER A 15 22.49 10.77 -2.45
N LEU A 16 21.63 10.96 -1.44
CA LEU A 16 21.87 10.51 -0.07
C LEU A 16 21.65 9.00 0.12
N TYR A 17 20.95 8.35 -0.80
CA TYR A 17 20.70 6.91 -0.74
C TYR A 17 21.76 6.13 -1.51
N PRO A 18 22.25 4.99 -1.00
CA PRO A 18 23.19 4.12 -1.70
C PRO A 18 22.72 3.71 -3.09
N ASP A 19 21.42 3.43 -3.24
CA ASP A 19 20.77 3.21 -4.54
C ASP A 19 19.83 4.37 -4.90
N ALA A 20 20.42 5.51 -5.23
CA ALA A 20 19.70 6.72 -5.62
C ALA A 20 18.77 6.52 -6.82
N LYS A 21 19.13 5.64 -7.76
CA LYS A 21 18.35 5.35 -8.97
C LYS A 21 17.06 4.62 -8.61
N SER A 22 17.15 3.56 -7.83
CA SER A 22 15.98 2.83 -7.34
C SER A 22 15.12 3.70 -6.44
N ALA A 23 15.72 4.49 -5.55
CA ALA A 23 14.98 5.40 -4.68
C ALA A 23 14.12 6.39 -5.47
N PHE A 24 14.70 7.03 -6.49
CA PHE A 24 13.95 7.94 -7.38
C PHE A 24 12.85 7.22 -8.16
N TYR A 25 13.16 6.04 -8.71
CA TYR A 25 12.19 5.27 -9.49
C TYR A 25 10.99 4.82 -8.65
N LEU A 26 11.24 4.30 -7.45
CA LEU A 26 10.18 3.84 -6.54
C LEU A 26 9.31 5.00 -6.04
N ASP A 27 9.88 6.17 -5.76
CA ASP A 27 9.10 7.36 -5.43
C ASP A 27 8.23 7.83 -6.60
N SER A 28 8.75 7.74 -7.83
CA SER A 28 7.99 8.10 -9.02
C SER A 28 6.77 7.19 -9.21
N LEU A 29 6.94 5.88 -9.00
CA LEU A 29 5.84 4.92 -9.04
C LEU A 29 4.83 5.16 -7.92
N TYR A 30 5.30 5.43 -6.70
CA TYR A 30 4.43 5.74 -5.58
C TYR A 30 3.62 7.02 -5.82
N PHE A 31 4.25 8.05 -6.39
CA PHE A 31 3.54 9.27 -6.75
C PHE A 31 2.42 9.00 -7.78
N GLU A 32 2.70 8.22 -8.83
CA GLU A 32 1.68 7.83 -9.81
C GLU A 32 0.57 6.95 -9.19
N ASP A 33 0.92 6.09 -8.24
CA ASP A 33 -0.05 5.27 -7.49
C ASP A 33 -0.99 6.13 -6.63
N GLN A 34 -0.47 7.15 -5.95
CA GLN A 34 -1.26 7.99 -5.05
C GLN A 34 -2.04 9.10 -5.76
N LYS A 35 -1.63 9.50 -6.96
CA LYS A 35 -2.14 10.66 -7.70
C LYS A 35 -3.67 10.67 -7.85
N TYR A 36 -4.27 9.52 -8.08
CA TYR A 36 -5.71 9.40 -8.29
C TYR A 36 -6.47 8.91 -7.06
N ARG A 37 -5.78 8.51 -5.97
CA ARG A 37 -6.43 7.96 -4.77
C ARG A 37 -7.19 9.00 -3.96
N THR A 38 -6.79 10.26 -4.03
CA THR A 38 -7.52 11.38 -3.40
C THR A 38 -8.95 11.52 -3.96
N TYR A 39 -9.15 11.09 -5.20
CA TYR A 39 -10.45 11.10 -5.89
C TYR A 39 -11.09 9.71 -5.98
N SER A 40 -10.58 8.75 -5.21
CA SER A 40 -11.14 7.40 -5.20
C SER A 40 -12.56 7.39 -4.62
N PRO A 41 -13.46 6.55 -5.17
CA PRO A 41 -14.79 6.31 -4.59
C PRO A 41 -14.73 6.01 -3.10
N TYR A 42 -13.71 5.28 -2.67
CA TYR A 42 -13.49 4.91 -1.27
C TYR A 42 -13.15 6.08 -0.35
N SER A 43 -12.57 7.16 -0.87
CA SER A 43 -12.30 8.39 -0.09
C SER A 43 -13.49 9.34 -0.06
N LEU A 44 -14.42 9.23 -1.03
CA LEU A 44 -15.60 10.08 -1.17
C LEU A 44 -16.89 9.44 -0.62
N ASN A 45 -16.84 8.20 -0.16
CA ASN A 45 -18.00 7.38 0.24
C ASN A 45 -18.89 7.95 1.36
N GLY A 46 -18.57 9.08 1.95
CA GLY A 46 -19.50 9.81 2.83
C GLY A 46 -20.37 10.86 2.11
N TYR A 47 -20.12 11.13 0.83
CA TYR A 47 -20.75 12.21 0.08
C TYR A 47 -21.45 11.76 -1.20
N ILE A 48 -21.48 10.47 -1.52
CA ILE A 48 -21.92 9.97 -2.84
C ILE A 48 -23.44 9.90 -2.97
N GLU A 49 -24.21 9.88 -1.90
CA GLU A 49 -25.69 9.84 -1.96
C GLU A 49 -26.33 11.11 -2.57
N GLU A 50 -25.57 12.22 -2.67
CA GLU A 50 -26.02 13.48 -3.24
C GLU A 50 -25.26 13.91 -4.50
N ILE A 51 -24.41 13.06 -5.09
CA ILE A 51 -23.66 13.44 -6.28
C ILE A 51 -24.59 13.47 -7.49
N ASP A 52 -24.92 14.67 -7.92
CA ASP A 52 -25.64 15.01 -9.13
C ASP A 52 -25.11 14.23 -10.34
N THR A 53 -26.02 13.85 -11.26
CA THR A 53 -25.75 13.14 -12.51
C THR A 53 -24.64 13.73 -13.38
N VAL A 54 -24.26 14.98 -13.14
CA VAL A 54 -23.14 15.68 -13.82
C VAL A 54 -21.77 15.19 -13.34
N VAL A 55 -21.62 14.78 -12.08
CA VAL A 55 -20.34 14.33 -11.49
C VAL A 55 -20.08 12.85 -11.76
N LEU A 56 -21.12 12.06 -11.96
CA LEU A 56 -21.04 10.62 -12.17
C LEU A 56 -20.18 10.18 -13.39
N PRO A 57 -20.21 10.86 -14.56
CA PRO A 57 -19.36 10.52 -15.71
C PRO A 57 -17.86 10.76 -15.41
N GLU A 58 -17.52 11.87 -14.76
CA GLU A 58 -16.13 12.19 -14.40
C GLU A 58 -15.62 11.24 -13.31
N PHE A 59 -16.47 10.86 -12.40
CA PHE A 59 -16.19 9.86 -11.38
C PHE A 59 -15.87 8.48 -12.00
N LYS A 60 -16.70 7.97 -12.93
CA LYS A 60 -16.45 6.72 -13.64
C LYS A 60 -15.17 6.78 -14.47
N ARG A 61 -14.87 7.92 -15.08
CA ARG A 61 -13.61 8.14 -15.80
C ARG A 61 -12.42 8.07 -14.86
N THR A 62 -12.50 8.69 -13.68
CA THR A 62 -11.44 8.67 -12.67
C THR A 62 -11.23 7.27 -12.13
N GLU A 63 -12.28 6.52 -11.88
CA GLU A 63 -12.23 5.11 -11.46
C GLU A 63 -11.55 4.22 -12.51
N HIS A 64 -11.89 4.39 -13.79
CA HIS A 64 -11.24 3.66 -14.87
C HIS A 64 -9.73 3.98 -14.95
N LEU A 65 -9.36 5.24 -14.87
CA LEU A 65 -7.96 5.68 -14.85
C LEU A 65 -7.21 5.13 -13.62
N PHE A 66 -7.85 5.11 -12.48
CA PHE A 66 -7.33 4.55 -11.24
C PHE A 66 -6.99 3.06 -11.40
N ASN A 67 -7.95 2.23 -11.85
CA ASN A 67 -7.75 0.80 -12.05
C ASN A 67 -6.68 0.51 -13.11
N GLN A 68 -6.66 1.29 -14.20
CA GLN A 68 -5.62 1.18 -15.22
C GLN A 68 -4.22 1.52 -14.67
N LYS A 69 -4.12 2.56 -13.85
CA LYS A 69 -2.85 2.96 -13.24
C LYS A 69 -2.36 1.97 -12.20
N ASP A 70 -3.24 1.40 -11.38
CA ASP A 70 -2.88 0.34 -10.45
C ASP A 70 -2.27 -0.87 -11.17
N SER A 71 -2.87 -1.30 -12.28
CA SER A 71 -2.34 -2.39 -13.09
C SER A 71 -0.97 -2.06 -13.69
N LEU A 72 -0.78 -0.86 -14.23
CA LEU A 72 0.50 -0.43 -14.81
C LEU A 72 1.59 -0.29 -13.74
N ASN A 73 1.27 0.27 -12.60
CA ASN A 73 2.20 0.40 -11.47
C ASN A 73 2.60 -0.98 -10.93
N PHE A 74 1.65 -1.89 -10.84
CA PHE A 74 1.92 -3.27 -10.43
C PHE A 74 2.88 -3.99 -11.38
N LEU A 75 2.65 -3.92 -12.70
CA LEU A 75 3.55 -4.48 -13.70
C LEU A 75 4.96 -3.88 -13.61
N ALA A 76 5.06 -2.56 -13.37
CA ALA A 76 6.33 -1.88 -13.21
C ALA A 76 7.06 -2.35 -11.93
N ILE A 77 6.34 -2.54 -10.83
CA ILE A 77 6.89 -3.09 -9.58
C ILE A 77 7.29 -4.55 -9.73
N GLN A 78 6.50 -5.40 -10.39
CA GLN A 78 6.90 -6.79 -10.64
C GLN A 78 8.22 -6.85 -11.41
N LYS A 79 8.35 -6.06 -12.48
CA LYS A 79 9.59 -5.98 -13.25
C LYS A 79 10.76 -5.50 -12.39
N TYR A 80 10.56 -4.51 -11.53
CA TYR A 80 11.59 -4.03 -10.61
C TYR A 80 12.02 -5.15 -9.65
N LEU A 81 11.07 -5.83 -9.03
CA LEU A 81 11.30 -6.90 -8.07
C LEU A 81 12.02 -8.11 -8.68
N ASP A 82 11.70 -8.46 -9.92
CA ASP A 82 12.38 -9.55 -10.65
C ASP A 82 13.85 -9.24 -10.94
N GLN A 83 14.18 -7.97 -11.13
CA GLN A 83 15.54 -7.51 -11.44
C GLN A 83 16.39 -7.21 -10.21
N ASN A 84 15.77 -6.71 -9.14
CA ASN A 84 16.50 -6.11 -8.01
C ASN A 84 16.18 -6.77 -6.65
N GLY A 85 15.14 -7.61 -6.57
CA GLY A 85 14.59 -8.08 -5.31
C GLY A 85 13.77 -7.01 -4.58
N TYR A 86 13.33 -7.32 -3.36
CA TYR A 86 12.59 -6.36 -2.52
C TYR A 86 13.56 -5.29 -1.98
N PRO A 87 13.26 -3.99 -2.11
CA PRO A 87 14.20 -2.93 -1.76
C PRO A 87 14.37 -2.77 -0.25
N GLU A 88 15.61 -2.81 0.22
CA GLU A 88 16.01 -2.61 1.60
C GLU A 88 15.95 -1.12 1.98
N ILE A 89 15.48 -0.82 3.20
CA ILE A 89 15.38 0.56 3.73
C ILE A 89 16.73 1.27 3.70
N SER A 90 17.80 0.59 4.07
CA SER A 90 19.15 1.16 4.07
C SER A 90 19.65 1.56 2.69
N LYS A 91 19.16 0.92 1.62
CA LYS A 91 19.58 1.19 0.23
C LYS A 91 18.78 2.30 -0.43
N VAL A 92 17.45 2.30 -0.25
CA VAL A 92 16.56 3.19 -1.01
C VAL A 92 15.80 4.19 -0.13
N GLY A 93 15.79 4.01 1.18
CA GLY A 93 15.02 4.79 2.13
C GLY A 93 13.69 4.14 2.51
N ARG A 94 13.19 4.49 3.70
CA ARG A 94 12.00 3.92 4.33
C ARG A 94 10.74 4.09 3.47
N ARG A 95 10.50 5.29 2.97
CA ARG A 95 9.32 5.61 2.14
C ARG A 95 9.32 4.79 0.85
N GLN A 96 10.46 4.68 0.19
CA GLN A 96 10.62 3.99 -1.08
C GLN A 96 10.46 2.47 -0.94
N SER A 97 11.06 1.88 0.10
CA SER A 97 10.85 0.47 0.43
C SER A 97 9.37 0.17 0.72
N ARG A 98 8.73 1.02 1.53
CA ARG A 98 7.32 0.90 1.87
C ARG A 98 6.38 1.05 0.66
N ALA A 99 6.73 1.93 -0.29
CA ALA A 99 5.94 2.17 -1.50
C ALA A 99 5.69 0.89 -2.31
N VAL A 100 6.69 0.00 -2.38
CA VAL A 100 6.57 -1.29 -3.07
C VAL A 100 5.44 -2.13 -2.47
N GLY A 101 5.42 -2.26 -1.15
CA GLY A 101 4.36 -3.01 -0.46
C GLY A 101 2.97 -2.42 -0.70
N TYR A 102 2.83 -1.09 -0.70
CA TYR A 102 1.55 -0.45 -0.96
C TYR A 102 1.06 -0.66 -2.40
N ILE A 103 1.94 -0.55 -3.40
CA ILE A 103 1.56 -0.81 -4.80
C ILE A 103 1.11 -2.27 -4.97
N ILE A 104 1.80 -3.23 -4.34
CA ILE A 104 1.39 -4.64 -4.33
C ILE A 104 0.03 -4.81 -3.65
N LEU A 105 -0.21 -4.14 -2.52
CA LEU A 105 -1.48 -4.20 -1.78
C LEU A 105 -2.66 -3.64 -2.57
N HIS A 106 -2.43 -2.64 -3.40
CA HIS A 106 -3.46 -2.01 -4.22
C HIS A 106 -3.90 -2.87 -5.40
N HIS A 107 -2.96 -3.55 -6.03
CA HIS A 107 -3.24 -4.51 -7.10
C HIS A 107 -3.03 -5.93 -6.56
N PHE A 108 -4.08 -6.49 -5.95
CA PHE A 108 -3.96 -7.79 -5.30
C PHE A 108 -3.68 -8.91 -6.33
N ASP A 109 -2.53 -9.58 -6.15
CA ASP A 109 -2.17 -10.83 -6.82
C ASP A 109 -1.62 -11.83 -5.80
N SER A 110 -2.33 -12.95 -5.58
CA SER A 110 -2.00 -13.92 -4.55
C SER A 110 -0.62 -14.52 -4.72
N LEU A 111 -0.17 -14.77 -5.95
CA LEU A 111 1.14 -15.36 -6.23
C LEU A 111 2.27 -14.40 -5.83
N THR A 112 2.11 -13.10 -6.10
CA THR A 112 3.06 -12.08 -5.68
C THR A 112 3.12 -11.99 -4.15
N PHE A 113 1.97 -12.05 -3.47
CA PHE A 113 1.95 -12.06 -2.00
C PHE A 113 2.65 -13.28 -1.42
N GLU A 114 2.34 -14.48 -1.92
CA GLU A 114 2.96 -15.72 -1.44
C GLU A 114 4.47 -15.74 -1.67
N ARG A 115 4.93 -15.20 -2.80
CA ARG A 115 6.36 -15.09 -3.13
C ARG A 115 7.10 -14.12 -2.22
N TYR A 116 6.54 -12.92 -1.99
CA TYR A 116 7.29 -11.85 -1.30
C TYR A 116 7.02 -11.75 0.19
N LEU A 117 5.94 -12.32 0.72
CA LEU A 117 5.64 -12.26 2.15
C LEU A 117 6.77 -12.84 3.04
N PRO A 118 7.39 -14.01 2.72
CA PRO A 118 8.54 -14.50 3.47
C PRO A 118 9.77 -13.57 3.38
N VAL A 119 10.00 -12.97 2.22
CA VAL A 119 11.11 -12.02 2.00
C VAL A 119 10.92 -10.78 2.85
N VAL A 120 9.72 -10.16 2.79
CA VAL A 120 9.38 -8.98 3.59
C VAL A 120 9.49 -9.27 5.08
N LYS A 121 9.05 -10.47 5.54
CA LYS A 121 9.20 -10.88 6.94
C LYS A 121 10.67 -10.90 7.39
N ASN A 122 11.55 -11.49 6.59
CA ASN A 122 12.98 -11.54 6.91
C ASN A 122 13.59 -10.14 6.97
N LEU A 123 13.29 -9.29 5.97
CA LEU A 123 13.74 -7.91 5.95
C LEU A 123 13.19 -7.10 7.14
N CYS A 124 11.94 -7.35 7.59
CA CYS A 124 11.43 -6.74 8.82
C CYS A 124 12.23 -7.16 10.05
N MET A 125 12.65 -8.42 10.15
CA MET A 125 13.51 -8.88 11.26
C MET A 125 14.90 -8.24 11.25
N GLU A 126 15.39 -7.86 10.08
CA GLU A 126 16.66 -7.15 9.87
C GLU A 126 16.54 -5.62 9.98
N GLY A 127 15.31 -5.09 10.13
CA GLY A 127 15.03 -3.64 10.14
C GLY A 127 15.03 -3.00 8.75
N GLU A 128 15.02 -3.80 7.68
CA GLU A 128 15.13 -3.40 6.29
C GLU A 128 13.78 -3.31 5.56
N ALA A 129 12.67 -3.64 6.24
CA ALA A 129 11.30 -3.42 5.78
C ALA A 129 10.37 -3.07 6.94
N GLU A 130 9.19 -2.56 6.63
CA GLU A 130 8.20 -2.11 7.61
C GLU A 130 7.24 -3.23 8.01
N TRP A 131 7.08 -3.46 9.32
CA TRP A 131 6.16 -4.45 9.86
C TRP A 131 4.68 -4.15 9.53
N ASP A 132 4.30 -2.90 9.31
CA ASP A 132 2.93 -2.57 8.91
C ASP A 132 2.60 -3.08 7.49
N VAL A 133 3.57 -3.05 6.59
CA VAL A 133 3.45 -3.63 5.24
C VAL A 133 3.28 -5.14 5.33
N PHE A 134 4.15 -5.81 6.12
CA PHE A 134 4.05 -7.25 6.34
C PHE A 134 2.68 -7.66 6.91
N ALA A 135 2.20 -6.94 7.92
CA ALA A 135 0.91 -7.21 8.56
C ALA A 135 -0.25 -7.05 7.56
N LYS A 136 -0.26 -5.97 6.77
CA LYS A 136 -1.28 -5.73 5.75
C LYS A 136 -1.28 -6.78 4.65
N MET A 137 -0.10 -7.18 4.17
CA MET A 137 0.04 -8.25 3.19
C MET A 137 -0.48 -9.59 3.74
N THR A 138 -0.12 -9.92 4.99
CA THR A 138 -0.58 -11.14 5.66
C THR A 138 -2.10 -11.18 5.73
N ASP A 139 -2.72 -10.13 6.25
CA ASP A 139 -4.17 -10.07 6.43
C ASP A 139 -4.92 -10.09 5.09
N LYS A 140 -4.40 -9.37 4.09
CA LYS A 140 -5.00 -9.39 2.75
C LYS A 140 -5.01 -10.80 2.15
N LEU A 141 -3.92 -11.55 2.33
CA LEU A 141 -3.83 -12.94 1.88
C LEU A 141 -4.80 -13.85 2.66
N CYS A 142 -4.90 -13.70 3.98
CA CYS A 142 -5.87 -14.44 4.81
C CYS A 142 -7.31 -14.22 4.33
N ILE A 143 -7.71 -12.95 4.16
CA ILE A 143 -9.06 -12.61 3.69
C ILE A 143 -9.38 -13.26 2.35
N THR A 144 -8.44 -13.25 1.40
CA THR A 144 -8.63 -13.87 0.09
C THR A 144 -8.82 -15.38 0.17
N LYS A 145 -8.20 -16.02 1.16
CA LYS A 145 -8.38 -17.45 1.44
C LYS A 145 -9.63 -17.74 2.29
N GLY A 146 -10.41 -16.73 2.69
CA GLY A 146 -11.55 -16.87 3.59
C GLY A 146 -11.16 -17.10 5.04
N GLU A 147 -9.89 -16.86 5.38
CA GLU A 147 -9.33 -17.05 6.72
C GLU A 147 -9.45 -15.78 7.57
N PRO A 148 -9.49 -15.91 8.92
CA PRO A 148 -9.43 -14.75 9.81
C PRO A 148 -8.12 -13.99 9.68
N GLN A 149 -8.17 -12.68 9.85
CA GLN A 149 -6.99 -11.83 9.89
C GLN A 149 -6.10 -12.16 11.09
N VAL A 150 -4.80 -12.06 10.88
CA VAL A 150 -3.76 -12.25 11.90
C VAL A 150 -3.51 -10.97 12.70
N TYR A 151 -3.57 -9.81 12.07
CA TYR A 151 -3.21 -8.51 12.63
C TYR A 151 -4.36 -7.50 12.66
N GLY A 152 -5.51 -7.79 12.03
CA GLY A 152 -6.66 -6.88 12.01
C GLY A 152 -6.35 -5.55 11.32
N THR A 153 -5.78 -5.60 10.11
CA THR A 153 -5.38 -4.41 9.34
C THR A 153 -6.33 -4.06 8.22
N GLN A 154 -7.27 -4.94 7.89
CA GLN A 154 -8.19 -4.77 6.78
C GLN A 154 -9.61 -4.54 7.28
N TYR A 155 -10.30 -3.61 6.66
CA TYR A 155 -11.64 -3.17 6.99
C TYR A 155 -12.51 -3.19 5.75
N ASP A 156 -13.81 -3.35 5.95
CA ASP A 156 -14.85 -3.24 4.95
C ASP A 156 -15.89 -2.19 5.38
N ARG A 157 -16.93 -2.03 4.60
CA ARG A 157 -18.08 -1.22 4.95
C ARG A 157 -19.34 -2.08 4.94
N ASP A 158 -20.19 -1.89 5.96
CA ASP A 158 -21.51 -2.49 5.98
C ASP A 158 -22.46 -1.78 4.99
N SER A 159 -23.70 -2.28 4.90
CA SER A 159 -24.76 -1.70 4.06
C SER A 159 -25.14 -0.25 4.43
N ASN A 160 -24.77 0.20 5.63
CA ASN A 160 -24.98 1.55 6.11
C ASN A 160 -23.75 2.45 5.96
N GLY A 161 -22.69 1.97 5.30
CA GLY A 161 -21.44 2.69 5.11
C GLY A 161 -20.52 2.75 6.33
N ARG A 162 -20.85 2.03 7.42
CA ARG A 162 -19.99 1.99 8.62
C ARG A 162 -18.79 1.10 8.37
N THR A 163 -17.63 1.53 8.86
CA THR A 163 -16.39 0.72 8.80
C THR A 163 -16.54 -0.48 9.72
N ILE A 164 -16.38 -1.67 9.17
CA ILE A 164 -16.35 -2.94 9.89
C ILE A 164 -14.99 -3.61 9.72
N LEU A 165 -14.48 -4.23 10.77
CA LEU A 165 -13.28 -5.03 10.69
C LEU A 165 -13.60 -6.37 10.02
N TYR A 166 -12.84 -6.78 9.00
CA TYR A 166 -12.94 -8.14 8.50
C TYR A 166 -12.69 -9.15 9.63
N LYS A 167 -13.23 -10.35 9.45
CA LYS A 167 -13.18 -11.43 10.45
C LYS A 167 -11.81 -11.55 11.11
N ILE A 168 -11.81 -11.56 12.43
CA ILE A 168 -10.70 -11.91 13.32
C ILE A 168 -11.13 -13.05 14.23
N ASP A 169 -10.20 -13.82 14.79
CA ASP A 169 -10.53 -14.88 15.75
C ASP A 169 -10.81 -14.30 17.15
N ASP A 170 -9.87 -13.49 17.65
CA ASP A 170 -9.84 -13.02 19.02
C ASP A 170 -9.03 -11.71 19.06
N ILE A 171 -9.67 -10.64 19.53
CA ILE A 171 -9.06 -9.30 19.55
C ILE A 171 -7.83 -9.22 20.46
N GLU A 172 -7.82 -9.94 21.57
CA GLU A 172 -6.67 -9.95 22.49
C GLU A 172 -5.47 -10.62 21.82
N LYS A 173 -5.67 -11.73 21.13
CA LYS A 173 -4.62 -12.41 20.36
C LYS A 173 -4.11 -11.56 19.20
N VAL A 174 -5.01 -10.85 18.51
CA VAL A 174 -4.65 -9.89 17.47
C VAL A 174 -3.75 -8.80 18.08
N ASN A 175 -4.17 -8.18 19.18
CA ASN A 175 -3.41 -7.12 19.83
C ASN A 175 -2.07 -7.60 20.40
N TYR A 176 -2.00 -8.81 20.92
CA TYR A 176 -0.73 -9.43 21.33
C TYR A 176 0.24 -9.58 20.14
N ARG A 177 -0.24 -10.08 18.98
CA ARG A 177 0.59 -10.22 17.77
C ARG A 177 1.05 -8.85 17.25
N ARG A 178 0.16 -7.83 17.26
CA ARG A 178 0.47 -6.45 16.87
C ARG A 178 1.58 -5.85 17.74
N MET A 179 1.47 -5.98 19.04
CA MET A 179 2.46 -5.50 19.98
C MET A 179 3.85 -6.10 19.73
N ARG A 180 3.92 -7.38 19.39
CA ARG A 180 5.20 -8.08 19.12
C ARG A 180 5.95 -7.57 17.89
N ILE A 181 5.27 -6.90 16.98
CA ILE A 181 5.86 -6.31 15.77
C ILE A 181 5.81 -4.77 15.80
N GLY A 182 5.58 -4.19 16.97
CA GLY A 182 5.59 -2.74 17.16
C GLY A 182 4.39 -2.00 16.60
N LEU A 183 3.28 -2.69 16.30
CA LEU A 183 2.02 -2.05 15.90
C LEU A 183 1.17 -1.72 17.14
N GLY A 184 0.54 -0.54 17.12
CA GLY A 184 -0.44 -0.16 18.14
C GLY A 184 -1.63 -1.13 18.19
N ALA A 185 -2.33 -1.18 19.33
CA ALA A 185 -3.55 -1.95 19.46
C ALA A 185 -4.61 -1.49 18.44
N THR A 186 -5.43 -2.44 17.98
CA THR A 186 -6.64 -2.15 17.21
C THR A 186 -7.87 -2.43 18.05
N THR A 187 -8.98 -1.81 17.71
CA THR A 187 -10.30 -2.05 18.30
C THR A 187 -11.25 -2.57 17.23
N VAL A 188 -12.26 -3.33 17.65
CA VAL A 188 -13.38 -3.62 16.77
C VAL A 188 -14.22 -2.34 16.71
N PRO A 189 -14.49 -1.77 15.53
CA PRO A 189 -15.42 -0.62 15.42
C PRO A 189 -16.79 -1.00 15.99
N GLU A 190 -17.40 -0.09 16.74
CA GLU A 190 -18.76 -0.23 17.30
C GLU A 190 -19.82 -0.07 16.21
#